data_9a1f24b52e3e0559ad59adfdcd9474ed
#
_entry.id   9a1f24b52e3e0559ad59adfdcd9474ed
#
_cell.length_a   1.000
_cell.length_b   1.000
_cell.length_c   1.000
_cell.angle_alpha   90.00
_cell.angle_beta   90.00
_cell.angle_gamma   90.00
#
_symmetry.space_group_name_H-M   'P 1'
#
loop_
_entity.id
_entity.type
_entity.pdbx_description
1 polymer ?
#
loop_
_entity_poly.entity_id
_entity_poly.type
_entity_poly.pdbx_seq_one_letter_code
_entity_poly.pdbx_strand_id
1 'polypeptide(L)'
;MEAKDDVTYLKSKVNELFATTELTQYFTNELKESIELTILFPIKEEISLSKFVVTIDDKLVISKVMPKEKAEEKYNDSIASGNIGFYSSYQDDQKSYSVNVGNIKPNQKITLNTVFIQMIGTQDMSYEYNIMEKYPTFHYKELNKDKPRNKTINSDIEIETQSKITRLIAPFMDEQAKKNSSFEVQYSPDYKKAKIKYIKNPDDIKNINTNNPNDYSGKVNLQLFIQVFAFYLEQKI
;
A
#
# COMPACT_ATOMS: atom_id res chain seq x y z
N MET A 1 -13.28 12.71 -6.96
CA MET A 1 -11.80 12.76 -7.19
C MET A 1 -11.57 11.98 -8.45
N GLU A 2 -11.03 12.59 -9.50
CA GLU A 2 -10.74 11.85 -10.73
C GLU A 2 -9.64 10.82 -10.48
N ALA A 3 -9.86 9.60 -10.96
CA ALA A 3 -8.90 8.52 -10.91
C ALA A 3 -7.71 8.86 -11.82
N LYS A 4 -6.48 8.81 -11.27
CA LYS A 4 -5.26 9.02 -12.04
C LYS A 4 -4.39 7.77 -11.97
N ASP A 5 -4.03 7.22 -13.10
CA ASP A 5 -3.24 5.98 -13.23
C ASP A 5 -1.86 6.05 -12.55
N ASP A 6 -1.33 7.26 -12.35
CA ASP A 6 -0.03 7.48 -11.72
C ASP A 6 -0.10 7.78 -10.21
N VAL A 7 -1.26 7.62 -9.57
CA VAL A 7 -1.45 7.92 -8.16
C VAL A 7 -1.92 6.69 -7.40
N THR A 8 -1.20 6.36 -6.33
CA THR A 8 -1.64 5.40 -5.31
C THR A 8 -2.25 6.18 -4.16
N TYR A 9 -3.49 5.86 -3.81
CA TYR A 9 -4.18 6.41 -2.64
C TYR A 9 -4.05 5.42 -1.50
N LEU A 10 -3.53 5.92 -0.37
CA LEU A 10 -3.35 5.17 0.85
C LEU A 10 -4.19 5.82 1.93
N LYS A 11 -5.09 5.05 2.53
CA LYS A 11 -5.91 5.49 3.65
C LYS A 11 -5.71 4.55 4.82
N SER A 12 -5.28 5.07 5.96
CA SER A 12 -5.01 4.26 7.14
C SER A 12 -5.74 4.75 8.36
N LYS A 13 -6.18 3.79 9.16
CA LYS A 13 -6.67 4.01 10.51
C LYS A 13 -5.77 3.26 11.46
N VAL A 14 -5.12 3.99 12.35
CA VAL A 14 -4.13 3.48 13.30
C VAL A 14 -4.66 3.69 14.71
N ASN A 15 -4.70 2.63 15.49
CA ASN A 15 -4.88 2.71 16.93
C ASN A 15 -3.64 2.11 17.64
N GLU A 16 -3.68 2.00 18.95
CA GLU A 16 -2.53 1.50 19.73
C GLU A 16 -2.20 0.03 19.49
N LEU A 17 -3.11 -0.77 18.95
CA LEU A 17 -2.96 -2.20 18.77
C LEU A 17 -2.88 -2.61 17.30
N PHE A 18 -3.67 -1.96 16.46
CA PHE A 18 -3.83 -2.34 15.07
C PHE A 18 -3.86 -1.13 14.14
N ALA A 19 -3.43 -1.35 12.91
CA ALA A 19 -3.71 -0.48 11.80
C ALA A 19 -4.46 -1.22 10.71
N THR A 20 -5.44 -0.53 10.11
CA THR A 20 -6.09 -0.97 8.88
C THR A 20 -5.70 0.00 7.78
N THR A 21 -5.10 -0.50 6.72
CA THR A 21 -4.63 0.29 5.59
C THR A 21 -5.33 -0.15 4.32
N GLU A 22 -5.99 0.77 3.68
CA GLU A 22 -6.61 0.61 2.37
C GLU A 22 -5.72 1.26 1.31
N LEU A 23 -5.36 0.49 0.29
CA LEU A 23 -4.57 0.92 -0.84
C LEU A 23 -5.43 0.86 -2.09
N THR A 24 -5.61 2.00 -2.77
CA THR A 24 -6.36 2.08 -4.02
C THR A 24 -5.42 2.48 -5.15
N GLN A 25 -5.40 1.67 -6.21
CA GLN A 25 -4.55 1.85 -7.38
C GLN A 25 -5.39 1.76 -8.64
N TYR A 26 -5.08 2.61 -9.61
CA TYR A 26 -5.76 2.66 -10.90
C TYR A 26 -4.80 2.24 -12.00
N PHE A 27 -5.35 1.52 -12.95
CA PHE A 27 -4.60 1.00 -14.08
C PHE A 27 -5.43 1.02 -15.35
N THR A 28 -4.83 1.44 -16.47
CA THR A 28 -5.44 1.37 -17.80
C THR A 28 -4.49 0.63 -18.74
N ASN A 29 -5.01 -0.37 -19.47
CA ASN A 29 -4.22 -1.01 -20.51
C ASN A 29 -4.13 -0.09 -21.74
N GLU A 30 -2.99 0.58 -21.90
CA GLU A 30 -2.73 1.48 -23.03
C GLU A 30 -2.20 0.76 -24.27
N LEU A 31 -2.01 -0.57 -24.21
CA LEU A 31 -1.54 -1.34 -25.34
C LEU A 31 -2.69 -1.70 -26.29
N LYS A 32 -2.34 -2.09 -27.51
CA LYS A 32 -3.33 -2.51 -28.53
C LYS A 32 -3.78 -3.96 -28.39
N GLU A 33 -3.19 -4.70 -27.49
CA GLU A 33 -3.45 -6.12 -27.23
C GLU A 33 -3.85 -6.36 -25.78
N SER A 34 -4.46 -7.51 -25.51
CA SER A 34 -4.74 -7.93 -24.15
C SER A 34 -3.46 -8.28 -23.41
N ILE A 35 -3.38 -7.94 -22.12
CA ILE A 35 -2.20 -8.14 -21.29
C ILE A 35 -2.50 -8.94 -20.03
N GLU A 36 -1.44 -9.56 -19.50
CA GLU A 36 -1.41 -10.10 -18.14
C GLU A 36 -0.56 -9.18 -17.24
N LEU A 37 -1.11 -8.82 -16.10
CA LEU A 37 -0.49 -7.97 -15.09
C LEU A 37 -0.27 -8.75 -13.81
N THR A 38 0.96 -8.79 -13.32
CA THR A 38 1.29 -9.29 -11.99
C THR A 38 1.71 -8.12 -11.10
N ILE A 39 1.08 -8.01 -9.95
CA ILE A 39 1.40 -7.00 -8.95
C ILE A 39 1.97 -7.71 -7.74
N LEU A 40 3.18 -7.32 -7.33
CA LEU A 40 3.84 -7.81 -6.13
C LEU A 40 3.72 -6.77 -5.02
N PHE A 41 3.11 -7.16 -3.92
CA PHE A 41 3.02 -6.37 -2.69
C PHE A 41 4.03 -6.93 -1.68
N PRO A 42 5.21 -6.31 -1.51
CA PRO A 42 6.15 -6.71 -0.48
C PRO A 42 5.57 -6.36 0.89
N ILE A 43 5.36 -7.37 1.73
CA ILE A 43 4.66 -7.22 3.01
C ILE A 43 5.55 -7.80 4.11
N LYS A 44 5.60 -7.11 5.26
CA LYS A 44 6.21 -7.64 6.48
C LYS A 44 5.35 -8.78 7.06
N GLU A 45 5.96 -9.64 7.86
CA GLU A 45 5.27 -10.79 8.49
C GLU A 45 4.09 -10.36 9.38
N GLU A 46 4.16 -9.16 9.94
CA GLU A 46 3.10 -8.61 10.82
C GLU A 46 1.89 -8.04 10.06
N ILE A 47 1.95 -8.02 8.72
CA ILE A 47 0.90 -7.46 7.87
C ILE A 47 0.13 -8.57 7.19
N SER A 48 -1.18 -8.57 7.34
CA SER A 48 -2.07 -9.53 6.70
C SER A 48 -2.96 -8.87 5.65
N LEU A 49 -3.09 -9.54 4.50
CA LEU A 49 -4.08 -9.15 3.48
C LEU A 49 -5.47 -9.57 3.96
N SER A 50 -6.32 -8.59 4.22
CA SER A 50 -7.68 -8.81 4.71
C SER A 50 -8.73 -8.84 3.61
N LYS A 51 -8.57 -7.98 2.60
CA LYS A 51 -9.53 -7.86 1.50
C LYS A 51 -8.83 -7.44 0.22
N PHE A 52 -9.27 -8.02 -0.88
CA PHE A 52 -8.85 -7.64 -2.22
C PHE A 52 -10.09 -7.52 -3.11
N VAL A 53 -10.24 -6.36 -3.72
CA VAL A 53 -11.36 -6.04 -4.60
C VAL A 53 -10.82 -5.46 -5.90
N VAL A 54 -11.34 -5.94 -7.00
CA VAL A 54 -11.04 -5.43 -8.33
C VAL A 54 -12.31 -4.88 -8.94
N THR A 55 -12.23 -3.66 -9.48
CA THR A 55 -13.29 -3.10 -10.31
C THR A 55 -12.78 -2.97 -11.73
N ILE A 56 -13.55 -3.46 -12.70
CA ILE A 56 -13.24 -3.43 -14.11
C ILE A 56 -14.39 -2.78 -14.84
N ASP A 57 -14.13 -1.65 -15.48
CA ASP A 57 -15.16 -0.91 -16.22
C ASP A 57 -16.47 -0.82 -15.41
N ASP A 58 -16.38 -0.40 -14.14
CA ASP A 58 -17.47 -0.26 -13.17
C ASP A 58 -18.11 -1.57 -12.65
N LYS A 59 -17.61 -2.74 -13.07
CA LYS A 59 -18.06 -4.04 -12.53
C LYS A 59 -17.18 -4.46 -11.36
N LEU A 60 -17.80 -4.65 -10.22
CA LEU A 60 -17.14 -5.08 -8.99
C LEU A 60 -16.90 -6.59 -8.99
N VAL A 61 -15.65 -7.01 -8.77
CA VAL A 61 -15.28 -8.40 -8.55
C VAL A 61 -14.68 -8.55 -7.16
N ILE A 62 -15.34 -9.32 -6.31
CA ILE A 62 -14.89 -9.58 -4.94
C ILE A 62 -14.17 -10.93 -4.92
N SER A 63 -12.96 -10.95 -4.37
CA SER A 63 -12.18 -12.17 -4.19
C SER A 63 -12.83 -13.13 -3.20
N LYS A 64 -12.68 -14.45 -3.46
CA LYS A 64 -13.06 -15.50 -2.52
C LYS A 64 -11.83 -16.26 -2.09
N VAL A 65 -11.70 -16.51 -0.80
CA VAL A 65 -10.62 -17.35 -0.26
C VAL A 65 -10.92 -18.81 -0.59
N MET A 66 -9.95 -19.50 -1.16
CA MET A 66 -10.02 -20.92 -1.50
C MET A 66 -8.62 -21.54 -1.50
N PRO A 67 -8.47 -22.89 -1.51
CA PRO A 67 -7.15 -23.53 -1.67
C PRO A 67 -6.42 -23.02 -2.90
N LYS A 68 -5.09 -22.89 -2.79
CA LYS A 68 -4.22 -22.29 -3.81
C LYS A 68 -4.40 -22.95 -5.17
N GLU A 69 -4.33 -24.27 -5.22
CA GLU A 69 -4.42 -25.04 -6.46
C GLU A 69 -5.76 -24.81 -7.19
N LYS A 70 -6.85 -24.74 -6.41
CA LYS A 70 -8.21 -24.50 -6.96
C LYS A 70 -8.38 -23.06 -7.46
N ALA A 71 -7.72 -22.10 -6.80
CA ALA A 71 -7.74 -20.71 -7.25
C ALA A 71 -6.97 -20.53 -8.55
N GLU A 72 -5.83 -21.18 -8.67
CA GLU A 72 -4.98 -21.18 -9.86
C GLU A 72 -5.64 -21.88 -11.05
N GLU A 73 -6.29 -23.04 -10.84
CA GLU A 73 -7.10 -23.73 -11.85
C GLU A 73 -8.19 -22.80 -12.41
N LYS A 74 -8.97 -22.16 -11.54
CA LYS A 74 -10.02 -21.22 -11.97
C LYS A 74 -9.49 -20.00 -12.70
N TYR A 75 -8.34 -19.50 -12.30
CA TYR A 75 -7.66 -18.43 -13.03
C TYR A 75 -7.31 -18.87 -14.43
N ASN A 76 -6.64 -20.02 -14.58
CA ASN A 76 -6.24 -20.57 -15.87
C ASN A 76 -7.43 -20.84 -16.80
N ASP A 77 -8.53 -21.41 -16.26
CA ASP A 77 -9.76 -21.62 -17.01
C ASP A 77 -10.38 -20.32 -17.51
N SER A 78 -10.37 -19.27 -16.69
CA SER A 78 -10.84 -17.95 -17.09
C SER A 78 -10.00 -17.36 -18.22
N ILE A 79 -8.68 -17.47 -18.12
CA ILE A 79 -7.75 -16.98 -19.14
C ILE A 79 -7.93 -17.75 -20.44
N ALA A 80 -7.99 -19.08 -20.38
CA ALA A 80 -8.20 -19.95 -21.54
C ALA A 80 -9.54 -19.67 -22.26
N SER A 81 -10.56 -19.27 -21.51
CA SER A 81 -11.88 -18.90 -22.04
C SER A 81 -11.94 -17.46 -22.57
N GLY A 82 -10.84 -16.70 -22.57
CA GLY A 82 -10.82 -15.31 -22.98
C GLY A 82 -11.46 -14.32 -22.01
N ASN A 83 -11.82 -14.81 -20.80
CA ASN A 83 -12.38 -13.99 -19.74
C ASN A 83 -11.26 -13.36 -18.91
N ILE A 84 -11.58 -12.27 -18.19
CA ILE A 84 -10.65 -11.72 -17.20
C ILE A 84 -10.59 -12.66 -16.01
N GLY A 85 -9.37 -13.05 -15.64
CA GLY A 85 -9.09 -13.87 -14.47
C GLY A 85 -8.35 -13.07 -13.40
N PHE A 86 -8.58 -13.46 -12.13
CA PHE A 86 -7.87 -12.91 -10.97
C PHE A 86 -7.40 -14.04 -10.09
N TYR A 87 -6.16 -13.91 -9.64
CA TYR A 87 -5.56 -14.85 -8.71
C TYR A 87 -4.61 -14.10 -7.78
N SER A 88 -4.71 -14.38 -6.49
CA SER A 88 -3.77 -13.84 -5.51
C SER A 88 -3.24 -14.96 -4.61
N SER A 89 -1.93 -14.96 -4.39
CA SER A 89 -1.28 -15.90 -3.49
C SER A 89 -0.13 -15.22 -2.73
N TYR A 90 0.14 -15.74 -1.54
CA TYR A 90 1.35 -15.39 -0.81
C TYR A 90 2.54 -16.17 -1.39
N GLN A 91 3.66 -15.50 -1.56
CA GLN A 91 4.93 -16.04 -2.06
C GLN A 91 5.93 -16.03 -0.90
N ASP A 92 6.17 -17.21 -0.29
CA ASP A 92 7.03 -17.33 0.89
C ASP A 92 8.49 -16.94 0.62
N ASP A 93 9.00 -17.30 -0.57
CA ASP A 93 10.36 -16.99 -1.02
C ASP A 93 10.62 -15.49 -1.18
N GLN A 94 9.59 -14.72 -1.55
CA GLN A 94 9.67 -13.28 -1.80
C GLN A 94 9.09 -12.44 -0.65
N LYS A 95 8.52 -13.07 0.37
CA LYS A 95 7.77 -12.40 1.45
C LYS A 95 6.81 -11.34 0.88
N SER A 96 6.00 -11.73 -0.09
CA SER A 96 5.12 -10.84 -0.83
C SER A 96 3.80 -11.50 -1.19
N TYR A 97 2.74 -10.70 -1.34
CA TYR A 97 1.53 -11.14 -2.03
C TYR A 97 1.66 -10.83 -3.52
N SER A 98 1.41 -11.85 -4.33
CA SER A 98 1.28 -11.72 -5.77
C SER A 98 -0.20 -11.62 -6.14
N VAL A 99 -0.55 -10.66 -6.96
CA VAL A 99 -1.87 -10.52 -7.58
C VAL A 99 -1.71 -10.59 -9.08
N ASN A 100 -2.31 -11.58 -9.70
CA ASN A 100 -2.29 -11.77 -11.14
C ASN A 100 -3.65 -11.39 -11.72
N VAL A 101 -3.65 -10.57 -12.75
CA VAL A 101 -4.82 -10.13 -13.50
C VAL A 101 -4.57 -10.42 -14.96
N GLY A 102 -5.32 -11.34 -15.55
CA GLY A 102 -5.15 -11.74 -16.94
C GLY A 102 -6.26 -11.30 -17.86
N ASN A 103 -5.97 -11.27 -19.17
CA ASN A 103 -6.87 -10.87 -20.23
C ASN A 103 -7.44 -9.44 -20.10
N ILE A 104 -6.62 -8.51 -19.65
CA ILE A 104 -6.97 -7.10 -19.59
C ILE A 104 -7.00 -6.55 -21.03
N LYS A 105 -8.16 -6.24 -21.54
CA LYS A 105 -8.35 -5.77 -22.92
C LYS A 105 -7.78 -4.36 -23.15
N PRO A 106 -7.47 -3.97 -24.40
CA PRO A 106 -7.09 -2.60 -24.75
C PRO A 106 -8.07 -1.56 -24.18
N ASN A 107 -7.53 -0.46 -23.65
CA ASN A 107 -8.27 0.65 -23.02
C ASN A 107 -9.13 0.27 -21.81
N GLN A 108 -9.05 -0.95 -21.32
CA GLN A 108 -9.80 -1.38 -20.14
C GLN A 108 -9.23 -0.76 -18.87
N LYS A 109 -10.11 -0.24 -18.01
CA LYS A 109 -9.76 0.40 -16.74
C LYS A 109 -9.95 -0.58 -15.59
N ILE A 110 -8.95 -0.65 -14.73
CA ILE A 110 -8.96 -1.50 -13.54
C ILE A 110 -8.69 -0.63 -12.32
N THR A 111 -9.50 -0.79 -11.30
CA THR A 111 -9.25 -0.27 -9.97
C THR A 111 -8.96 -1.44 -9.04
N LEU A 112 -7.81 -1.39 -8.39
CA LEU A 112 -7.40 -2.34 -7.36
C LEU A 112 -7.58 -1.70 -6.00
N ASN A 113 -8.37 -2.33 -5.14
CA ASN A 113 -8.54 -1.93 -3.76
C ASN A 113 -8.09 -3.08 -2.85
N THR A 114 -7.03 -2.82 -2.10
CA THR A 114 -6.38 -3.79 -1.24
C THR A 114 -6.43 -3.31 0.21
N VAL A 115 -6.92 -4.15 1.12
CA VAL A 115 -7.00 -3.81 2.55
C VAL A 115 -6.07 -4.71 3.33
N PHE A 116 -5.16 -4.10 4.06
CA PHE A 116 -4.22 -4.74 4.96
C PHE A 116 -4.57 -4.46 6.43
N ILE A 117 -4.31 -5.44 7.28
CA ILE A 117 -4.37 -5.30 8.73
C ILE A 117 -2.96 -5.58 9.27
N GLN A 118 -2.50 -4.71 10.15
CA GLN A 118 -1.18 -4.79 10.78
C GLN A 118 -1.34 -4.69 12.29
N MET A 119 -0.60 -5.54 13.02
CA MET A 119 -0.36 -5.32 14.45
C MET A 119 0.63 -4.17 14.64
N ILE A 120 0.34 -3.28 15.57
CA ILE A 120 1.24 -2.18 15.90
C ILE A 120 2.25 -2.67 16.93
N GLY A 121 3.54 -2.58 16.57
CA GLY A 121 4.64 -2.84 17.47
C GLY A 121 4.95 -1.64 18.37
N THR A 122 5.83 -1.84 19.33
CA THR A 122 6.35 -0.78 20.19
C THR A 122 7.87 -0.77 20.11
N GLN A 123 8.44 0.41 19.92
CA GLN A 123 9.88 0.66 19.97
C GLN A 123 10.15 1.96 20.70
N ASP A 124 11.10 1.96 21.64
CA ASP A 124 11.54 3.15 22.37
C ASP A 124 10.37 3.98 22.97
N MET A 125 9.43 3.30 23.66
CA MET A 125 8.21 3.90 24.22
C MET A 125 7.30 4.58 23.19
N SER A 126 7.41 4.20 21.92
CA SER A 126 6.57 4.69 20.83
C SER A 126 5.83 3.53 20.19
N TYR A 127 4.61 3.76 19.72
CA TYR A 127 3.93 2.85 18.80
C TYR A 127 4.54 3.01 17.41
N GLU A 128 4.95 1.91 16.79
CA GLU A 128 5.52 1.90 15.46
C GLU A 128 4.48 1.46 14.44
N TYR A 129 4.14 2.36 13.53
CA TYR A 129 3.34 2.08 12.37
C TYR A 129 4.23 2.14 11.12
N ASN A 130 4.33 1.03 10.41
CA ASN A 130 5.12 0.94 9.19
C ASN A 130 4.30 0.25 8.11
N ILE A 131 3.81 1.02 7.14
CA ILE A 131 2.86 0.55 6.15
C ILE A 131 3.56 -0.22 5.05
N MET A 132 4.70 0.28 4.58
CA MET A 132 5.30 -0.20 3.35
C MET A 132 6.76 0.24 3.26
N GLU A 133 7.66 -0.71 3.11
CA GLU A 133 9.08 -0.41 2.88
C GLU A 133 9.39 -0.21 1.40
N LYS A 134 8.63 -0.87 0.53
CA LYS A 134 8.80 -0.84 -0.91
C LYS A 134 7.45 -0.66 -1.60
N TYR A 135 7.48 -0.01 -2.74
CA TYR A 135 6.31 0.09 -3.60
C TYR A 135 5.88 -1.27 -4.14
N PRO A 136 4.57 -1.48 -4.39
CA PRO A 136 4.13 -2.59 -5.22
C PRO A 136 4.79 -2.52 -6.59
N THR A 137 5.32 -3.65 -7.04
CA THR A 137 5.95 -3.75 -8.36
C THR A 137 4.94 -4.31 -9.36
N PHE A 138 4.87 -3.69 -10.53
CA PHE A 138 3.98 -4.08 -11.62
C PHE A 138 4.79 -4.75 -12.72
N HIS A 139 4.51 -6.02 -13.00
CA HIS A 139 5.12 -6.79 -14.07
C HIS A 139 4.12 -7.04 -15.19
N TYR A 140 4.55 -6.75 -16.41
CA TYR A 140 3.78 -7.00 -17.62
C TYR A 140 4.44 -8.13 -18.39
N LYS A 141 3.76 -9.26 -18.53
CA LYS A 141 4.28 -10.43 -19.20
C LYS A 141 4.70 -10.14 -20.65
N GLU A 142 3.88 -9.37 -21.37
CA GLU A 142 4.06 -9.07 -22.79
C GLU A 142 5.19 -8.08 -23.07
N LEU A 143 5.52 -7.22 -22.12
CA LEU A 143 6.51 -6.17 -22.34
C LEU A 143 7.91 -6.55 -21.87
N ASN A 144 8.09 -7.65 -21.11
CA ASN A 144 9.35 -8.00 -20.44
C ASN A 144 10.02 -6.78 -19.76
N LYS A 145 9.21 -5.79 -19.35
CA LYS A 145 9.66 -4.52 -18.79
C LYS A 145 8.85 -4.21 -17.54
N ASP A 146 9.56 -4.03 -16.45
CA ASP A 146 9.00 -3.43 -15.25
C ASP A 146 8.80 -1.93 -15.51
N LYS A 147 7.57 -1.50 -15.57
CA LYS A 147 7.27 -0.07 -15.59
C LYS A 147 6.76 0.32 -14.22
N PRO A 148 7.45 1.21 -13.49
CA PRO A 148 6.87 1.81 -12.31
C PRO A 148 5.70 2.69 -12.76
N ARG A 149 4.48 2.20 -12.58
CA ARG A 149 3.28 3.02 -12.58
C ARG A 149 2.94 3.35 -11.12
N ASN A 150 2.23 4.37 -10.85
CA ASN A 150 1.92 4.88 -9.50
C ASN A 150 3.13 5.52 -8.80
N LYS A 151 3.60 6.58 -9.39
CA LYS A 151 4.75 7.32 -8.87
C LYS A 151 4.40 8.21 -7.69
N THR A 152 3.18 8.70 -7.61
CA THR A 152 2.73 9.56 -6.52
C THR A 152 1.98 8.73 -5.48
N ILE A 153 2.30 8.89 -4.20
CA ILE A 153 1.49 8.38 -3.09
C ILE A 153 0.76 9.54 -2.45
N ASN A 154 -0.55 9.40 -2.34
CA ASN A 154 -1.41 10.31 -1.59
C ASN A 154 -1.90 9.57 -0.35
N SER A 155 -1.39 9.94 0.82
CA SER A 155 -1.66 9.27 2.08
C SER A 155 -2.56 10.12 2.97
N ASP A 156 -3.58 9.47 3.54
CA ASP A 156 -4.47 10.01 4.58
C ASP A 156 -4.43 9.02 5.77
N ILE A 157 -3.78 9.41 6.87
CA ILE A 157 -3.57 8.55 8.03
C ILE A 157 -4.31 9.16 9.22
N GLU A 158 -5.26 8.42 9.75
CA GLU A 158 -5.99 8.76 10.96
C GLU A 158 -5.45 7.94 12.14
N ILE A 159 -5.07 8.61 13.21
CA ILE A 159 -4.50 8.01 14.42
C ILE A 159 -5.46 8.29 15.57
N GLU A 160 -5.72 7.26 16.38
CA GLU A 160 -6.52 7.37 17.61
C GLU A 160 -5.84 6.61 18.76
N THR A 161 -5.64 7.28 19.90
CA THR A 161 -4.96 6.75 21.06
C THR A 161 -5.77 6.98 22.33
N GLN A 162 -5.61 6.12 23.35
CA GLN A 162 -6.25 6.27 24.65
C GLN A 162 -5.64 7.45 25.44
N SER A 163 -4.33 7.60 25.34
CA SER A 163 -3.57 8.66 25.98
C SER A 163 -3.28 9.79 24.99
N LYS A 164 -2.88 10.96 25.49
CA LYS A 164 -2.50 12.09 24.63
C LYS A 164 -1.28 11.76 23.79
N ILE A 165 -1.35 12.05 22.52
CA ILE A 165 -0.21 12.01 21.60
C ILE A 165 0.71 13.17 21.96
N THR A 166 1.93 12.86 22.40
CA THR A 166 2.93 13.87 22.77
C THR A 166 3.83 14.24 21.60
N ARG A 167 4.08 13.29 20.72
CA ARG A 167 4.94 13.50 19.56
C ARG A 167 4.62 12.51 18.43
N LEU A 168 4.69 13.00 17.20
CA LEU A 168 4.72 12.19 15.99
C LEU A 168 6.09 12.36 15.34
N ILE A 169 6.74 11.25 15.04
CA ILE A 169 8.06 11.23 14.39
C ILE A 169 7.93 10.37 13.14
N ALA A 170 8.28 10.93 12.00
CA ALA A 170 8.36 10.18 10.76
C ALA A 170 9.59 10.62 9.96
N PRO A 171 10.41 9.69 9.47
CA PRO A 171 11.56 10.01 8.62
C PRO A 171 11.21 10.86 7.41
N PHE A 172 10.01 10.67 6.85
CA PHE A 172 9.52 11.46 5.73
C PHE A 172 9.21 12.92 6.09
N MET A 173 9.08 13.28 7.38
CA MET A 173 8.93 14.68 7.80
C MET A 173 10.24 15.46 7.62
N ASP A 174 11.38 14.81 7.83
CA ASP A 174 12.70 15.45 7.67
C ASP A 174 13.08 15.64 6.19
N GLU A 175 12.57 14.76 5.33
CA GLU A 175 12.78 14.87 3.88
C GLU A 175 12.00 16.04 3.26
N GLN A 176 10.91 16.47 3.88
CA GLN A 176 10.10 17.60 3.40
C GLN A 176 10.83 18.94 3.40
N ALA A 177 11.72 19.14 4.35
CA ALA A 177 12.55 20.34 4.37
C ALA A 177 13.40 20.48 3.08
N LYS A 178 13.43 19.43 2.26
CA LYS A 178 14.33 19.34 1.10
C LYS A 178 13.64 19.41 -0.27
N LYS A 179 12.40 18.97 -0.49
CA LYS A 179 11.74 18.97 -1.85
C LYS A 179 10.22 18.74 -1.83
N ASN A 180 9.49 19.56 -2.53
CA ASN A 180 8.16 19.42 -3.23
C ASN A 180 7.08 18.43 -2.70
N SER A 181 7.19 17.89 -1.51
CA SER A 181 6.15 17.09 -0.88
C SER A 181 5.25 17.95 0.00
N SER A 182 3.95 17.70 0.03
CA SER A 182 3.05 18.37 0.96
C SER A 182 2.77 17.47 2.16
N PHE A 183 2.89 18.03 3.35
CA PHE A 183 2.63 17.34 4.60
C PHE A 183 1.80 18.24 5.51
N GLU A 184 0.73 17.69 6.06
CA GLU A 184 -0.14 18.38 6.98
C GLU A 184 -0.47 17.47 8.16
N VAL A 185 -0.38 17.99 9.38
CA VAL A 185 -0.81 17.30 10.60
C VAL A 185 -1.85 18.13 11.32
N GLN A 186 -2.98 17.52 11.65
CA GLN A 186 -4.04 18.11 12.46
C GLN A 186 -4.26 17.26 13.70
N TYR A 187 -4.34 17.88 14.87
CA TYR A 187 -4.64 17.23 16.13
C TYR A 187 -6.06 17.58 16.60
N SER A 188 -6.70 16.62 17.27
CA SER A 188 -7.91 16.92 18.04
C SER A 188 -7.60 17.82 19.26
N PRO A 189 -8.58 18.56 19.79
CA PRO A 189 -8.37 19.43 20.95
C PRO A 189 -7.83 18.73 22.20
N ASP A 190 -8.13 17.46 22.36
CA ASP A 190 -7.68 16.61 23.48
C ASP A 190 -6.35 15.89 23.17
N TYR A 191 -5.79 16.07 21.97
CA TYR A 191 -4.58 15.41 21.47
C TYR A 191 -4.64 13.88 21.47
N LYS A 192 -5.82 13.28 21.51
CA LYS A 192 -5.97 11.83 21.42
C LYS A 192 -6.13 11.34 19.98
N LYS A 193 -6.38 12.24 19.05
CA LYS A 193 -6.46 11.93 17.62
C LYS A 193 -5.54 12.83 16.84
N ALA A 194 -4.97 12.27 15.78
CA ALA A 194 -4.24 13.02 14.78
C ALA A 194 -4.63 12.57 13.38
N LYS A 195 -4.62 13.51 12.45
CA LYS A 195 -4.80 13.24 11.03
C LYS A 195 -3.60 13.75 10.27
N ILE A 196 -2.97 12.88 9.50
CA ILE A 196 -1.81 13.18 8.67
C ILE A 196 -2.21 13.05 7.22
N LYS A 197 -1.97 14.09 6.45
CA LYS A 197 -2.01 14.05 4.98
C LYS A 197 -0.60 14.20 4.45
N TYR A 198 -0.21 13.30 3.58
CA TYR A 198 1.11 13.31 2.98
C TYR A 198 1.02 12.95 1.50
N ILE A 199 1.65 13.77 0.66
CA ILE A 199 1.75 13.51 -0.78
C ILE A 199 3.24 13.36 -1.11
N LYS A 200 3.62 12.16 -1.53
CA LYS A 200 4.95 11.85 -2.03
C LYS A 200 4.96 11.86 -3.56
N ASN A 201 5.78 12.70 -4.15
CA ASN A 201 5.91 12.84 -5.60
C ASN A 201 7.03 11.94 -6.18
N PRO A 202 6.96 11.62 -7.49
CA PRO A 202 7.90 10.69 -8.13
C PRO A 202 9.37 11.09 -8.07
N ASP A 203 9.66 12.37 -8.03
CA ASP A 203 11.04 12.87 -8.03
C ASP A 203 11.79 12.54 -6.72
N ASP A 204 11.06 12.28 -5.65
CA ASP A 204 11.60 11.81 -4.38
C ASP A 204 12.07 10.34 -4.43
N ILE A 205 11.67 9.61 -5.47
CA ILE A 205 11.97 8.19 -5.67
C ILE A 205 13.24 7.97 -6.50
N LYS A 206 13.61 8.94 -7.35
CA LYS A 206 14.76 8.85 -8.28
C LYS A 206 16.14 8.88 -7.63
N ASN A 207 16.25 9.21 -6.35
CA ASN A 207 17.52 9.37 -5.66
C ASN A 207 17.99 8.12 -4.90
N ILE A 208 17.39 6.97 -5.15
CA ILE A 208 17.89 5.73 -4.58
C ILE A 208 18.95 5.19 -5.54
N ASN A 209 20.20 5.16 -5.06
CA ASN A 209 21.37 4.61 -5.71
C ASN A 209 21.08 3.24 -6.32
N THR A 210 20.68 3.20 -7.54
CA THR A 210 20.47 1.96 -8.28
C THR A 210 21.70 1.70 -9.13
N ASN A 211 22.61 0.87 -8.63
CA ASN A 211 23.59 0.21 -9.49
C ASN A 211 22.91 -0.76 -10.48
N ASN A 212 21.58 -0.88 -10.40
CA ASN A 212 20.76 -1.66 -11.29
C ASN A 212 19.68 -0.74 -11.88
N PRO A 213 19.75 -0.37 -13.17
CA PRO A 213 18.75 0.48 -13.82
C PRO A 213 17.34 -0.15 -13.87
N ASN A 214 17.19 -1.41 -13.51
CA ASN A 214 15.92 -2.14 -13.43
C ASN A 214 15.41 -2.33 -12.00
N ASP A 215 16.11 -1.83 -10.99
CA ASP A 215 15.63 -1.85 -9.61
C ASP A 215 14.70 -0.66 -9.35
N TYR A 216 13.44 -0.82 -9.70
CA TYR A 216 12.36 0.13 -9.45
C TYR A 216 11.75 -0.02 -8.05
N SER A 217 12.36 -0.82 -7.16
CA SER A 217 11.95 -0.98 -5.78
C SER A 217 12.31 0.28 -4.96
N GLY A 218 11.70 1.40 -5.31
CA GLY A 218 11.82 2.63 -4.54
C GLY A 218 11.43 2.36 -3.09
N LYS A 219 12.36 2.56 -2.14
CA LYS A 219 12.03 2.49 -0.71
C LYS A 219 11.02 3.59 -0.40
N VAL A 220 9.82 3.18 -0.07
CA VAL A 220 8.83 4.06 0.52
C VAL A 220 8.91 3.85 2.02
N ASN A 221 9.69 4.67 2.70
CA ASN A 221 9.72 4.61 4.15
C ASN A 221 8.54 5.43 4.71
N LEU A 222 7.37 4.80 4.81
CA LEU A 222 6.19 5.35 5.50
C LEU A 222 6.15 4.85 6.95
N GLN A 223 7.26 4.98 7.65
CA GLN A 223 7.37 4.66 9.06
C GLN A 223 6.91 5.86 9.89
N LEU A 224 6.09 5.61 10.88
CA LEU A 224 5.55 6.60 11.79
C LEU A 224 5.70 6.09 13.23
N PHE A 225 6.32 6.89 14.08
CA PHE A 225 6.40 6.64 15.52
C PHE A 225 5.43 7.58 16.24
N ILE A 226 4.57 7.00 17.07
CA ILE A 226 3.56 7.70 17.84
C ILE A 226 3.94 7.60 19.32
N GLN A 227 4.38 8.70 19.90
CA GLN A 227 4.65 8.78 21.33
C GLN A 227 3.40 9.25 22.08
N VAL A 228 3.03 8.51 23.13
CA VAL A 228 1.93 8.85 24.00
C VAL A 228 2.43 9.14 25.41
N PHE A 229 1.61 9.78 26.22
CA PHE A 229 1.95 10.10 27.61
C PHE A 229 2.18 8.79 28.39
N ALA A 230 3.38 8.60 28.94
CA ALA A 230 3.62 7.55 29.92
C ALA A 230 3.07 8.01 31.26
N PHE A 231 2.16 7.23 31.88
CA PHE A 231 1.74 7.47 33.24
C PHE A 231 2.87 7.10 34.20
N TYR A 232 3.39 8.08 34.90
CA TYR A 232 4.22 7.82 36.08
C TYR A 232 3.27 7.52 37.24
N LEU A 233 3.21 6.26 37.66
CA LEU A 233 2.53 5.87 38.90
C LEU A 233 3.45 6.24 40.06
N GLU A 234 3.23 7.40 40.66
CA GLU A 234 3.81 7.73 41.95
C GLU A 234 3.08 6.90 43.03
N GLN A 235 3.71 5.82 43.48
CA GLN A 235 3.27 5.18 44.72
C GLN A 235 3.53 6.17 45.85
N LYS A 236 2.47 6.84 46.34
CA LYS A 236 2.51 7.45 47.67
C LYS A 236 2.44 6.32 48.69
N ILE A 237 3.58 6.04 49.32
CA ILE A 237 3.69 5.23 50.54
C ILE A 237 3.13 6.06 51.71
#